data_5885da8cbde47627bd8b3d99c5835322
#
_entry.id   5885da8cbde47627bd8b3d99c5835322
#
_cell.length_a   1.000
_cell.length_b   1.000
_cell.length_c   1.000
_cell.angle_alpha   90.00
_cell.angle_beta   90.00
_cell.angle_gamma   90.00
#
_symmetry.space_group_name_H-M   'P 1'
#
loop_
_entity.id
_entity.type
_entity.pdbx_description
1 polymer ?
#
loop_
_entity_poly.entity_id
_entity_poly.type
_entity_poly.pdbx_seq_one_letter_code
_entity_poly.pdbx_strand_id
1 'polypeptide(L)'
;MRTYKLTIAYDGTRYQGWQRQENTDRTIQGIMEQTIAGQTGFPVEVNGSGRTDAGVHAKGQTASVILPGQAANNFFTGRINPALPADIRITDARLVKNGFHARKSAVAKQYEYYIDTGEKPDVFTRKYMYHFPRKLDLERMRIAAGYLKGTHEFAAYTDKKDEKSTRRTIYDIIVSGQGSRVKIRYEGTGFLYHMVRILTGTLIEAGTGERSPESAADALRTLDRRQSGFLAPAQGLFLQEVHYR
;
A
#
# COMPACT_ATOMS: atom_id res chain seq x y z
N MET A 1 21.08 -17.06 -14.65
CA MET A 1 20.22 -16.09 -13.94
C MET A 1 19.12 -16.82 -13.17
N ARG A 2 18.86 -16.45 -11.92
CA ARG A 2 17.81 -17.02 -11.06
C ARG A 2 16.93 -15.92 -10.53
N THR A 3 15.61 -16.10 -10.58
CA THR A 3 14.65 -15.12 -10.11
C THR A 3 14.17 -15.46 -8.70
N TYR A 4 14.25 -14.49 -7.80
CA TYR A 4 13.76 -14.60 -6.43
C TYR A 4 12.55 -13.71 -6.22
N LYS A 5 11.53 -14.25 -5.54
CA LYS A 5 10.42 -13.52 -4.99
C LYS A 5 10.73 -13.21 -3.52
N LEU A 6 10.74 -11.94 -3.17
CA LEU A 6 10.96 -11.44 -1.81
C LEU A 6 9.66 -10.92 -1.23
N THR A 7 9.37 -11.24 0.03
CA THR A 7 8.35 -10.56 0.84
C THR A 7 9.06 -9.61 1.79
N ILE A 8 8.65 -8.34 1.80
CA ILE A 8 9.37 -7.26 2.49
C ILE A 8 8.40 -6.50 3.38
N ALA A 9 8.74 -6.37 4.67
CA ALA A 9 8.07 -5.49 5.61
C ALA A 9 8.90 -4.23 5.81
N TYR A 10 8.24 -3.07 5.95
CA TYR A 10 8.89 -1.81 6.27
C TYR A 10 7.99 -0.81 6.99
N ASP A 11 8.59 -0.05 7.90
CA ASP A 11 8.05 1.18 8.43
C ASP A 11 8.40 2.34 7.46
N GLY A 12 7.40 2.84 6.75
CA GLY A 12 7.55 3.89 5.73
C GLY A 12 7.81 5.29 6.27
N THR A 13 7.74 5.52 7.60
CA THR A 13 7.76 6.84 8.24
C THR A 13 8.91 7.72 7.76
N ARG A 14 10.11 7.16 7.56
CA ARG A 14 11.32 7.90 7.20
C ARG A 14 11.63 7.91 5.71
N TYR A 15 10.78 7.32 4.87
CA TYR A 15 11.05 7.05 3.46
C TYR A 15 10.15 7.87 2.54
N GLN A 16 10.71 8.26 1.39
CA GLN A 16 10.02 8.94 0.30
C GLN A 16 9.25 7.95 -0.62
N GLY A 17 8.73 6.87 0.00
CA GLY A 17 7.98 5.81 -0.65
C GLY A 17 8.86 4.67 -1.17
N TRP A 18 8.22 3.79 -1.95
CA TRP A 18 8.90 2.62 -2.51
C TRP A 18 9.91 2.97 -3.60
N GLN A 19 9.47 3.69 -4.64
CA GLN A 19 10.19 3.85 -5.90
C GLN A 19 11.46 4.67 -5.75
N ARG A 20 12.60 4.15 -6.28
CA ARG A 20 13.85 4.91 -6.40
C ARG A 20 13.63 6.21 -7.18
N GLN A 21 14.23 7.28 -6.69
CA GLN A 21 14.17 8.64 -7.23
C GLN A 21 15.59 9.20 -7.33
N GLU A 22 15.81 10.13 -8.25
CA GLU A 22 17.15 10.73 -8.48
C GLU A 22 17.52 11.76 -7.41
N ASN A 23 16.52 12.36 -6.78
CA ASN A 23 16.69 13.46 -5.83
C ASN A 23 16.75 13.01 -4.36
N THR A 24 16.73 11.71 -4.07
CA THR A 24 16.78 11.18 -2.71
C THR A 24 17.23 9.73 -2.64
N ASP A 25 18.07 9.42 -1.64
CA ASP A 25 18.48 8.04 -1.31
C ASP A 25 17.49 7.32 -0.39
N ARG A 26 16.50 8.07 0.15
CA ARG A 26 15.57 7.58 1.16
C ARG A 26 14.34 6.92 0.55
N THR A 27 14.53 5.94 -0.31
CA THR A 27 13.48 5.10 -0.89
C THR A 27 13.73 3.62 -0.57
N ILE A 28 12.65 2.86 -0.36
CA ILE A 28 12.77 1.43 0.00
C ILE A 28 13.50 0.66 -1.10
N GLN A 29 13.14 0.87 -2.37
CA GLN A 29 13.77 0.23 -3.53
C GLN A 29 15.26 0.56 -3.61
N GLY A 30 15.64 1.83 -3.49
CA GLY A 30 17.04 2.26 -3.58
C GLY A 30 17.92 1.61 -2.49
N ILE A 31 17.43 1.58 -1.24
CA ILE A 31 18.13 0.93 -0.13
C ILE A 31 18.27 -0.58 -0.35
N MET A 32 17.19 -1.25 -0.80
CA MET A 32 17.24 -2.67 -1.13
C MET A 32 18.27 -2.97 -2.22
N GLU A 33 18.26 -2.21 -3.32
CA GLU A 33 19.21 -2.34 -4.43
C GLU A 33 20.65 -2.13 -3.98
N GLN A 34 20.93 -1.05 -3.24
CA GLN A 34 22.23 -0.72 -2.71
C GLN A 34 22.75 -1.81 -1.74
N THR A 35 21.91 -2.28 -0.83
CA THR A 35 22.29 -3.31 0.14
C THR A 35 22.59 -4.64 -0.55
N ILE A 36 21.76 -5.08 -1.50
CA ILE A 36 21.98 -6.32 -2.23
C ILE A 36 23.24 -6.21 -3.11
N ALA A 37 23.40 -5.08 -3.82
CA ALA A 37 24.60 -4.83 -4.64
C ALA A 37 25.90 -4.86 -3.80
N GLY A 38 25.92 -4.24 -2.62
CA GLY A 38 27.05 -4.26 -1.70
C GLY A 38 27.43 -5.66 -1.21
N GLN A 39 26.45 -6.58 -1.11
CA GLN A 39 26.68 -7.97 -0.68
C GLN A 39 26.98 -8.93 -1.83
N THR A 40 26.61 -8.58 -3.05
CA THR A 40 26.83 -9.43 -4.24
C THR A 40 28.01 -8.99 -5.09
N GLY A 41 28.43 -7.72 -5.00
CA GLY A 41 29.50 -7.12 -5.80
C GLY A 41 29.05 -6.67 -7.20
N PHE A 42 27.74 -6.71 -7.52
CA PHE A 42 27.21 -6.26 -8.82
C PHE A 42 25.86 -5.56 -8.67
N PRO A 43 25.50 -4.65 -9.58
CA PRO A 43 24.22 -3.96 -9.56
C PRO A 43 23.05 -4.92 -9.71
N VAL A 44 21.97 -4.67 -8.95
CA VAL A 44 20.72 -5.42 -9.03
C VAL A 44 19.54 -4.47 -9.19
N GLU A 45 18.50 -4.94 -9.86
CA GLU A 45 17.21 -4.24 -9.93
C GLU A 45 16.19 -4.98 -9.07
N VAL A 46 15.50 -4.23 -8.19
CA VAL A 46 14.47 -4.77 -7.31
C VAL A 46 13.10 -4.27 -7.79
N ASN A 47 12.37 -5.14 -8.46
CA ASN A 47 11.06 -4.81 -9.03
C ASN A 47 9.94 -5.09 -8.04
N GLY A 48 9.35 -4.02 -7.44
CA GLY A 48 8.22 -4.13 -6.52
C GLY A 48 6.90 -4.47 -7.21
N SER A 49 5.96 -5.08 -6.47
CA SER A 49 4.61 -5.39 -6.96
C SER A 49 3.79 -4.13 -7.24
N GLY A 50 4.11 -3.05 -6.58
CA GLY A 50 3.51 -1.73 -6.73
C GLY A 50 4.26 -0.70 -5.92
N ARG A 51 3.95 0.57 -6.19
CA ARG A 51 4.50 1.69 -5.45
C ARG A 51 3.66 1.93 -4.21
N THR A 52 4.31 2.33 -3.12
CA THR A 52 3.69 2.94 -1.95
C THR A 52 4.18 4.37 -1.84
N ASP A 53 3.31 5.28 -1.39
CA ASP A 53 3.64 6.70 -1.24
C ASP A 53 4.62 6.93 -0.07
N ALA A 54 5.19 8.11 0.02
CA ALA A 54 5.96 8.55 1.18
C ALA A 54 5.14 8.37 2.47
N GLY A 55 5.75 7.78 3.50
CA GLY A 55 5.11 7.54 4.80
C GLY A 55 4.16 6.32 4.86
N VAL A 56 3.89 5.64 3.74
CA VAL A 56 3.07 4.41 3.70
C VAL A 56 3.91 3.20 4.10
N HIS A 57 3.35 2.33 4.91
CA HIS A 57 3.99 1.12 5.42
C HIS A 57 3.66 -0.11 4.59
N ALA A 58 4.40 -1.20 4.82
CA ALA A 58 4.04 -2.52 4.30
C ALA A 58 4.39 -3.61 5.32
N LYS A 59 3.51 -4.60 5.43
CA LYS A 59 3.77 -5.88 6.11
C LYS A 59 4.13 -6.97 5.11
N GLY A 60 3.67 -6.86 3.86
CA GLY A 60 3.85 -7.87 2.82
C GLY A 60 4.04 -7.29 1.41
N GLN A 61 4.89 -6.26 1.24
CA GLN A 61 5.33 -5.87 -0.10
C GLN A 61 6.04 -7.02 -0.77
N THR A 62 5.69 -7.33 -2.01
CA THR A 62 6.42 -8.32 -2.79
C THR A 62 7.33 -7.66 -3.81
N ALA A 63 8.56 -8.15 -3.92
CA ALA A 63 9.50 -7.75 -4.96
C ALA A 63 10.10 -8.95 -5.68
N SER A 64 10.55 -8.76 -6.92
CA SER A 64 11.37 -9.71 -7.65
C SER A 64 12.76 -9.16 -7.88
N VAL A 65 13.77 -10.00 -7.70
CA VAL A 65 15.18 -9.71 -7.99
C VAL A 65 15.79 -10.86 -8.79
N ILE A 66 16.70 -10.55 -9.72
CA ILE A 66 17.41 -11.54 -10.52
C ILE A 66 18.87 -11.53 -10.10
N LEU A 67 19.39 -12.72 -9.73
CA LEU A 67 20.80 -12.91 -9.38
C LEU A 67 21.49 -13.88 -10.35
N PRO A 68 22.81 -13.71 -10.62
CA PRO A 68 23.61 -14.71 -11.34
C PRO A 68 23.87 -15.91 -10.44
N GLY A 69 23.36 -17.07 -10.80
CA GLY A 69 23.49 -18.29 -10.00
C GLY A 69 22.47 -18.40 -8.86
N GLN A 70 22.60 -19.45 -8.08
CA GLN A 70 21.73 -19.74 -6.96
C GLN A 70 22.34 -19.17 -5.68
N ALA A 71 21.59 -18.31 -5.02
CA ALA A 71 21.95 -17.82 -3.69
C ALA A 71 21.78 -18.93 -2.63
N ALA A 72 22.59 -18.90 -1.59
CA ALA A 72 22.44 -19.78 -0.43
C ALA A 72 21.05 -19.59 0.21
N ASN A 73 20.51 -20.64 0.84
CA ASN A 73 19.16 -20.65 1.40
C ASN A 73 18.90 -19.50 2.40
N ASN A 74 19.92 -19.09 3.15
CA ASN A 74 19.84 -18.00 4.11
C ASN A 74 20.36 -16.65 3.59
N PHE A 75 20.67 -16.53 2.30
CA PHE A 75 21.31 -15.33 1.73
C PHE A 75 20.51 -14.06 2.08
N PHE A 76 19.22 -14.04 1.81
CA PHE A 76 18.39 -12.86 2.04
C PHE A 76 18.13 -12.62 3.53
N THR A 77 17.82 -13.66 4.31
CA THR A 77 17.47 -13.51 5.72
C THR A 77 18.68 -13.41 6.65
N GLY A 78 19.77 -14.11 6.34
CA GLY A 78 20.97 -14.18 7.16
C GLY A 78 22.08 -13.22 6.76
N ARG A 79 22.15 -12.79 5.49
CA ARG A 79 23.20 -11.89 5.01
C ARG A 79 22.69 -10.50 4.61
N ILE A 80 21.56 -10.41 3.90
CA ILE A 80 21.00 -9.12 3.48
C ILE A 80 20.33 -8.42 4.66
N ASN A 81 19.47 -9.09 5.43
CA ASN A 81 18.74 -8.47 6.55
C ASN A 81 19.65 -7.79 7.60
N PRO A 82 20.79 -8.36 8.02
CA PRO A 82 21.69 -7.67 8.96
C PRO A 82 22.30 -6.38 8.40
N ALA A 83 22.36 -6.24 7.08
CA ALA A 83 22.89 -5.05 6.41
C ALA A 83 21.79 -4.00 6.07
N LEU A 84 20.52 -4.35 6.21
CA LEU A 84 19.40 -3.44 6.05
C LEU A 84 19.17 -2.57 7.29
N PRO A 85 18.63 -1.34 7.14
CA PRO A 85 18.11 -0.57 8.27
C PRO A 85 17.07 -1.38 9.06
N ALA A 86 16.98 -1.14 10.36
CA ALA A 86 16.09 -1.88 11.27
C ALA A 86 14.59 -1.80 10.92
N ASP A 87 14.20 -0.79 10.15
CA ASP A 87 12.83 -0.53 9.69
C ASP A 87 12.53 -1.10 8.28
N ILE A 88 13.45 -1.88 7.69
CA ILE A 88 13.22 -2.66 6.46
C ILE A 88 13.67 -4.10 6.71
N ARG A 89 12.81 -5.07 6.39
CA ARG A 89 13.12 -6.49 6.58
C ARG A 89 12.56 -7.37 5.48
N ILE A 90 13.38 -8.25 4.94
CA ILE A 90 12.94 -9.37 4.09
C ILE A 90 12.41 -10.46 5.03
N THR A 91 11.10 -10.72 5.00
CA THR A 91 10.45 -11.71 5.85
C THR A 91 10.40 -13.09 5.21
N ASP A 92 10.42 -13.15 3.88
CA ASP A 92 10.48 -14.40 3.11
C ASP A 92 11.21 -14.17 1.77
N ALA A 93 11.92 -15.21 1.30
CA ALA A 93 12.59 -15.18 0.02
C ALA A 93 12.54 -16.58 -0.62
N ARG A 94 12.01 -16.65 -1.84
CA ARG A 94 11.82 -17.94 -2.56
C ARG A 94 12.36 -17.86 -3.97
N LEU A 95 13.04 -18.91 -4.39
CA LEU A 95 13.36 -19.14 -5.81
C LEU A 95 12.05 -19.38 -6.57
N VAL A 96 11.85 -18.68 -7.67
CA VAL A 96 10.65 -18.79 -8.51
C VAL A 96 11.02 -19.06 -9.96
N LYS A 97 10.03 -19.44 -10.77
CA LYS A 97 10.24 -19.67 -12.22
C LYS A 97 10.79 -18.41 -12.89
N ASN A 98 11.69 -18.60 -13.85
CA ASN A 98 12.16 -17.50 -14.69
C ASN A 98 10.95 -16.86 -15.41
N GLY A 99 10.97 -15.53 -15.49
CA GLY A 99 9.83 -14.75 -16.03
C GLY A 99 8.81 -14.28 -14.98
N PHE A 100 8.89 -14.74 -13.73
CA PHE A 100 8.13 -14.13 -12.65
C PHE A 100 8.52 -12.66 -12.49
N HIS A 101 7.50 -11.79 -12.43
CA HIS A 101 7.67 -10.36 -12.21
C HIS A 101 6.68 -9.88 -11.16
N ALA A 102 7.15 -9.37 -10.03
CA ALA A 102 6.32 -9.05 -8.88
C ALA A 102 5.10 -8.18 -9.22
N ARG A 103 5.22 -7.22 -10.15
CA ARG A 103 4.10 -6.36 -10.56
C ARG A 103 3.17 -7.03 -11.57
N LYS A 104 3.73 -7.68 -12.60
CA LYS A 104 2.93 -8.20 -13.73
C LYS A 104 2.20 -9.49 -13.39
N SER A 105 2.79 -10.29 -12.49
CA SER A 105 2.22 -11.57 -12.05
C SER A 105 1.23 -11.45 -10.88
N ALA A 106 1.11 -10.27 -10.28
CA ALA A 106 0.18 -10.04 -9.17
C ALA A 106 -1.28 -10.08 -9.67
N VAL A 107 -2.13 -10.77 -8.93
CA VAL A 107 -3.58 -10.91 -9.25
C VAL A 107 -4.47 -10.11 -8.31
N ALA A 108 -4.03 -9.89 -7.06
CA ALA A 108 -4.73 -9.05 -6.10
C ALA A 108 -3.76 -8.42 -5.10
N LYS A 109 -4.22 -7.37 -4.45
CA LYS A 109 -3.51 -6.68 -3.35
C LYS A 109 -4.48 -6.37 -2.24
N GLN A 110 -4.00 -6.52 -1.00
CA GLN A 110 -4.74 -6.17 0.19
C GLN A 110 -4.03 -5.02 0.89
N TYR A 111 -4.82 -3.99 1.26
CA TYR A 111 -4.39 -2.88 2.10
C TYR A 111 -5.24 -2.79 3.35
N GLU A 112 -4.66 -2.27 4.42
CA GLU A 112 -5.41 -1.88 5.62
C GLU A 112 -5.09 -0.42 5.96
N TYR A 113 -6.12 0.30 6.38
CA TYR A 113 -5.99 1.65 6.90
C TYR A 113 -6.49 1.71 8.33
N TYR A 114 -5.69 2.32 9.20
CA TYR A 114 -5.99 2.41 10.64
C TYR A 114 -6.26 3.85 11.05
N ILE A 115 -7.35 4.04 11.79
CA ILE A 115 -7.81 5.33 12.32
C ILE A 115 -7.95 5.20 13.83
N ASP A 116 -7.48 6.21 14.56
CA ASP A 116 -7.71 6.38 16.00
C ASP A 116 -8.68 7.55 16.19
N THR A 117 -9.87 7.27 16.70
CA THR A 117 -10.92 8.27 17.01
C THR A 117 -10.91 8.69 18.47
N GLY A 118 -9.91 8.29 19.25
CA GLY A 118 -9.74 8.70 20.65
C GLY A 118 -9.59 10.20 20.80
N GLU A 119 -9.96 10.73 21.94
CA GLU A 119 -9.84 12.18 22.23
C GLU A 119 -8.40 12.67 22.14
N LYS A 120 -7.45 11.88 22.64
CA LYS A 120 -6.02 12.19 22.61
C LYS A 120 -5.26 11.17 21.77
N PRO A 121 -4.27 11.60 20.95
CA PRO A 121 -3.45 10.68 20.16
C PRO A 121 -2.58 9.81 21.07
N ASP A 122 -2.55 8.50 20.78
CA ASP A 122 -1.62 7.58 21.42
C ASP A 122 -0.21 7.78 20.83
N VAL A 123 0.74 8.19 21.70
CA VAL A 123 2.14 8.47 21.30
C VAL A 123 2.87 7.25 20.73
N PHE A 124 2.46 6.03 21.09
CA PHE A 124 3.09 4.79 20.61
C PHE A 124 2.55 4.35 19.25
N THR A 125 1.30 4.69 18.93
CA THR A 125 0.67 4.29 17.66
C THR A 125 0.56 5.43 16.63
N ARG A 126 0.89 6.70 17.00
CA ARG A 126 0.74 7.89 16.14
C ARG A 126 1.42 7.79 14.77
N LYS A 127 2.45 6.94 14.63
CA LYS A 127 3.14 6.72 13.35
C LYS A 127 2.43 5.70 12.45
N TYR A 128 1.45 4.97 12.99
CA TYR A 128 0.83 3.81 12.36
C TYR A 128 -0.68 3.92 12.27
N MET A 129 -1.23 5.04 12.74
CA MET A 129 -2.66 5.33 12.69
C MET A 129 -2.89 6.80 12.37
N TYR A 130 -3.97 7.08 11.66
CA TYR A 130 -4.46 8.45 11.50
C TYR A 130 -5.28 8.82 12.72
N HIS A 131 -4.80 9.77 13.54
CA HIS A 131 -5.60 10.33 14.64
C HIS A 131 -6.64 11.29 14.08
N PHE A 132 -7.91 10.91 14.28
CA PHE A 132 -9.09 11.64 13.84
C PHE A 132 -10.08 11.72 14.99
N PRO A 133 -9.98 12.72 15.92
CA PRO A 133 -10.72 12.77 17.19
C PRO A 133 -12.19 13.18 16.98
N ARG A 134 -12.89 12.46 16.11
CA ARG A 134 -14.31 12.62 15.85
C ARG A 134 -14.97 11.26 15.74
N LYS A 135 -16.23 11.17 16.20
CA LYS A 135 -17.01 9.94 16.05
C LYS A 135 -17.26 9.65 14.57
N LEU A 136 -17.06 8.39 14.19
CA LEU A 136 -17.38 7.87 12.87
C LEU A 136 -18.58 6.92 12.94
N ASP A 137 -19.59 7.16 12.13
CA ASP A 137 -20.68 6.22 11.90
C ASP A 137 -20.22 5.13 10.94
N LEU A 138 -19.91 3.96 11.50
CA LEU A 138 -19.38 2.85 10.74
C LEU A 138 -20.41 2.27 9.75
N GLU A 139 -21.71 2.40 10.03
CA GLU A 139 -22.75 1.92 9.12
C GLU A 139 -22.82 2.80 7.86
N ARG A 140 -22.78 4.12 8.00
CA ARG A 140 -22.66 5.04 6.86
C ARG A 140 -21.40 4.75 6.04
N MET A 141 -20.28 4.46 6.71
CA MET A 141 -19.03 4.05 6.00
C MET A 141 -19.19 2.73 5.24
N ARG A 142 -19.89 1.73 5.80
CA ARG A 142 -20.17 0.45 5.12
C ARG A 142 -21.07 0.63 3.91
N ILE A 143 -22.10 1.45 4.00
CA ILE A 143 -22.99 1.78 2.88
C ILE A 143 -22.16 2.44 1.76
N ALA A 144 -21.35 3.46 2.06
CA ALA A 144 -20.47 4.10 1.08
C ALA A 144 -19.47 3.11 0.46
N ALA A 145 -18.87 2.22 1.28
CA ALA A 145 -17.97 1.17 0.81
C ALA A 145 -18.67 0.18 -0.16
N GLY A 146 -19.95 -0.08 0.04
CA GLY A 146 -20.77 -0.92 -0.85
C GLY A 146 -20.80 -0.41 -2.28
N TYR A 147 -20.93 0.90 -2.49
CA TYR A 147 -20.95 1.53 -3.81
C TYR A 147 -19.59 1.44 -4.54
N LEU A 148 -18.49 1.28 -3.82
CA LEU A 148 -17.14 1.25 -4.39
C LEU A 148 -16.69 -0.15 -4.79
N LYS A 149 -17.43 -1.21 -4.39
CA LYS A 149 -17.13 -2.58 -4.79
C LYS A 149 -17.50 -2.82 -6.24
N GLY A 150 -16.75 -3.72 -6.88
CA GLY A 150 -16.97 -4.07 -8.29
C GLY A 150 -15.90 -3.47 -9.22
N THR A 151 -16.19 -3.53 -10.51
CA THR A 151 -15.29 -3.02 -11.57
C THR A 151 -15.79 -1.67 -12.06
N HIS A 152 -15.02 -0.62 -11.83
CA HIS A 152 -15.37 0.76 -12.17
C HIS A 152 -14.18 1.50 -12.78
N GLU A 153 -14.47 2.65 -13.41
CA GLU A 153 -13.48 3.66 -13.71
C GLU A 153 -13.27 4.53 -12.47
N PHE A 154 -12.06 4.44 -11.88
CA PHE A 154 -11.71 5.15 -10.64
C PHE A 154 -10.98 6.48 -10.90
N ALA A 155 -11.29 7.17 -11.99
CA ALA A 155 -10.65 8.46 -12.30
C ALA A 155 -10.85 9.50 -11.20
N ALA A 156 -12.02 9.53 -10.52
CA ALA A 156 -12.27 10.39 -9.38
C ALA A 156 -11.45 10.04 -8.12
N TYR A 157 -10.82 8.89 -8.09
CA TYR A 157 -10.07 8.37 -6.94
C TYR A 157 -8.56 8.32 -7.17
N THR A 158 -8.03 9.15 -8.07
CA THR A 158 -6.59 9.30 -8.28
C THR A 158 -6.22 10.76 -8.48
N ASP A 159 -5.05 11.15 -7.97
CA ASP A 159 -4.49 12.49 -8.21
C ASP A 159 -3.60 12.53 -9.47
N LYS A 160 -3.45 11.41 -10.18
CA LYS A 160 -2.69 11.33 -11.43
C LYS A 160 -3.59 11.46 -12.63
N LYS A 161 -3.41 12.51 -13.43
CA LYS A 161 -4.27 12.86 -14.58
C LYS A 161 -4.04 11.99 -15.82
N ASP A 162 -2.84 11.47 -16.02
CA ASP A 162 -2.38 10.79 -17.25
C ASP A 162 -2.23 9.26 -17.03
N GLU A 163 -3.14 8.65 -16.27
CA GLU A 163 -3.22 7.19 -16.15
C GLU A 163 -3.71 6.59 -17.48
N LYS A 164 -2.98 5.58 -17.98
CA LYS A 164 -3.34 4.84 -19.20
C LYS A 164 -4.70 4.15 -19.11
N SER A 165 -5.11 3.75 -17.90
CA SER A 165 -6.42 3.16 -17.60
C SER A 165 -6.70 3.36 -16.12
N THR A 166 -7.89 3.88 -15.84
CA THR A 166 -8.39 4.06 -14.46
C THR A 166 -9.30 2.91 -14.01
N ARG A 167 -9.53 1.92 -14.88
CA ARG A 167 -10.37 0.77 -14.59
C ARG A 167 -9.70 -0.17 -13.59
N ARG A 168 -10.37 -0.43 -12.46
CA ARG A 168 -9.93 -1.38 -11.42
C ARG A 168 -11.13 -2.19 -10.92
N THR A 169 -10.82 -3.33 -10.32
CA THR A 169 -11.84 -4.13 -9.60
C THR A 169 -11.50 -4.12 -8.12
N ILE A 170 -12.41 -3.62 -7.30
CA ILE A 170 -12.37 -3.78 -5.85
C ILE A 170 -13.23 -4.99 -5.49
N TYR A 171 -12.61 -6.01 -4.93
CA TYR A 171 -13.29 -7.24 -4.50
C TYR A 171 -14.06 -7.01 -3.21
N ASP A 172 -13.43 -6.34 -2.25
CA ASP A 172 -14.04 -6.07 -0.96
C ASP A 172 -13.48 -4.81 -0.29
N ILE A 173 -14.34 -4.17 0.53
CA ILE A 173 -13.99 -3.12 1.48
C ILE A 173 -14.70 -3.46 2.79
N ILE A 174 -13.93 -3.74 3.85
CA ILE A 174 -14.48 -4.10 5.16
C ILE A 174 -14.14 -3.01 6.16
N VAL A 175 -15.18 -2.42 6.76
CA VAL A 175 -15.06 -1.43 7.84
C VAL A 175 -15.37 -2.11 9.17
N SER A 176 -14.43 -2.10 10.10
CA SER A 176 -14.54 -2.65 11.43
C SER A 176 -14.07 -1.64 12.49
N GLY A 177 -14.63 -1.72 13.70
CA GLY A 177 -14.24 -0.85 14.81
C GLY A 177 -14.18 -1.62 16.12
N GLN A 178 -13.24 -1.22 17.00
CA GLN A 178 -13.11 -1.72 18.36
C GLN A 178 -12.63 -0.58 19.28
N GLY A 179 -13.49 -0.15 20.20
CA GLY A 179 -13.22 1.04 21.01
C GLY A 179 -13.04 2.28 20.14
N SER A 180 -11.95 3.01 20.32
CA SER A 180 -11.59 4.17 19.49
C SER A 180 -10.89 3.80 18.17
N ARG A 181 -10.61 2.52 17.92
CA ARG A 181 -9.86 2.10 16.74
C ARG A 181 -10.79 1.66 15.63
N VAL A 182 -10.62 2.25 14.44
CA VAL A 182 -11.33 1.88 13.21
C VAL A 182 -10.30 1.35 12.22
N LYS A 183 -10.62 0.22 11.59
CA LYS A 183 -9.83 -0.41 10.56
C LYS A 183 -10.65 -0.58 9.29
N ILE A 184 -10.08 -0.21 8.15
CA ILE A 184 -10.67 -0.41 6.83
C ILE A 184 -9.73 -1.31 6.03
N ARG A 185 -10.22 -2.46 5.57
CA ARG A 185 -9.50 -3.37 4.69
C ARG A 185 -10.01 -3.20 3.26
N TYR A 186 -9.08 -3.11 2.33
CA TYR A 186 -9.34 -3.02 0.89
C TYR A 186 -8.69 -4.21 0.18
N GLU A 187 -9.41 -4.85 -0.71
CA GLU A 187 -8.90 -5.92 -1.57
C GLU A 187 -9.33 -5.68 -3.01
N GLY A 188 -8.40 -5.82 -3.97
CA GLY A 188 -8.69 -5.59 -5.39
C GLY A 188 -7.55 -5.98 -6.31
N THR A 189 -7.81 -5.94 -7.62
CA THR A 189 -6.81 -6.30 -8.66
C THR A 189 -5.57 -5.40 -8.63
N GLY A 190 -5.72 -4.16 -8.14
CA GLY A 190 -4.69 -3.15 -8.03
C GLY A 190 -5.31 -1.80 -7.72
N PHE A 191 -4.49 -0.85 -7.35
CA PHE A 191 -4.92 0.49 -6.97
C PHE A 191 -4.13 1.54 -7.74
N LEU A 192 -4.79 2.65 -8.08
CA LEU A 192 -4.18 3.82 -8.72
C LEU A 192 -3.35 4.62 -7.71
N TYR A 193 -2.62 5.60 -8.20
CA TYR A 193 -1.89 6.54 -7.36
C TYR A 193 -2.84 7.24 -6.38
N HIS A 194 -2.52 7.22 -5.10
CA HIS A 194 -3.31 7.76 -3.97
C HIS A 194 -4.68 7.09 -3.73
N MET A 195 -5.11 6.14 -4.57
CA MET A 195 -6.49 5.64 -4.59
C MET A 195 -6.99 5.19 -3.22
N VAL A 196 -6.28 4.31 -2.52
CA VAL A 196 -6.74 3.79 -1.22
C VAL A 196 -6.91 4.91 -0.19
N ARG A 197 -6.04 5.91 -0.20
CA ARG A 197 -6.13 7.06 0.72
C ARG A 197 -7.31 7.97 0.39
N ILE A 198 -7.61 8.19 -0.89
CA ILE A 198 -8.79 8.96 -1.33
C ILE A 198 -10.09 8.20 -1.01
N LEU A 199 -10.12 6.89 -1.26
CA LEU A 199 -11.22 6.02 -0.84
C LEU A 199 -11.46 6.15 0.68
N THR A 200 -10.38 6.11 1.47
CA THR A 200 -10.45 6.29 2.93
C THR A 200 -11.03 7.64 3.33
N GLY A 201 -10.57 8.74 2.70
CA GLY A 201 -11.12 10.07 2.96
C GLY A 201 -12.61 10.14 2.64
N THR A 202 -13.05 9.55 1.52
CA THR A 202 -14.47 9.46 1.14
C THR A 202 -15.29 8.72 2.21
N LEU A 203 -14.77 7.58 2.71
CA LEU A 203 -15.46 6.83 3.77
C LEU A 203 -15.52 7.60 5.09
N ILE A 204 -14.46 8.34 5.44
CA ILE A 204 -14.44 9.20 6.64
C ILE A 204 -15.50 10.32 6.52
N GLU A 205 -15.58 11.01 5.39
CA GLU A 205 -16.57 12.06 5.15
C GLU A 205 -18.02 11.52 5.19
N ALA A 206 -18.23 10.29 4.68
CA ALA A 206 -19.52 9.60 4.83
C ALA A 206 -19.82 9.28 6.31
N GLY A 207 -18.81 8.81 7.06
CA GLY A 207 -18.93 8.46 8.49
C GLY A 207 -19.15 9.66 9.42
N THR A 208 -18.65 10.85 9.05
CA THR A 208 -18.89 12.08 9.78
C THR A 208 -20.21 12.75 9.42
N GLY A 209 -20.85 12.33 8.32
CA GLY A 209 -22.04 12.96 7.76
C GLY A 209 -21.77 14.21 6.92
N GLU A 210 -20.49 14.56 6.67
CA GLU A 210 -20.10 15.65 5.78
C GLU A 210 -20.54 15.40 4.33
N ARG A 211 -20.60 14.12 3.95
CA ARG A 211 -21.20 13.67 2.68
C ARG A 211 -22.20 12.56 2.90
N SER A 212 -23.14 12.41 1.98
CA SER A 212 -24.00 11.23 1.96
C SER A 212 -23.20 9.99 1.51
N PRO A 213 -23.53 8.77 1.95
CA PRO A 213 -22.88 7.55 1.46
C PRO A 213 -22.96 7.38 -0.07
N GLU A 214 -24.05 7.86 -0.71
CA GLU A 214 -24.30 7.81 -2.16
C GLU A 214 -23.29 8.66 -2.94
N SER A 215 -22.68 9.68 -2.31
CA SER A 215 -21.65 10.51 -2.96
C SER A 215 -20.46 9.69 -3.48
N ALA A 216 -20.21 8.50 -2.91
CA ALA A 216 -19.21 7.57 -3.42
C ALA A 216 -19.56 7.04 -4.81
N ALA A 217 -20.84 6.73 -5.07
CA ALA A 217 -21.33 6.35 -6.39
C ALA A 217 -21.33 7.53 -7.36
N ASP A 218 -21.69 8.73 -6.88
CA ASP A 218 -21.68 9.95 -7.71
C ASP A 218 -20.28 10.27 -8.23
N ALA A 219 -19.25 10.13 -7.38
CA ALA A 219 -17.87 10.31 -7.79
C ALA A 219 -17.43 9.29 -8.87
N LEU A 220 -17.86 8.02 -8.79
CA LEU A 220 -17.63 7.03 -9.84
C LEU A 220 -18.33 7.39 -11.14
N ARG A 221 -19.54 7.93 -11.08
CA ARG A 221 -20.35 8.31 -12.25
C ARG A 221 -19.81 9.57 -12.95
N THR A 222 -19.39 10.58 -12.16
CA THR A 222 -18.92 11.86 -12.71
C THR A 222 -17.47 11.84 -13.13
N LEU A 223 -16.67 10.91 -12.61
CA LEU A 223 -15.22 10.78 -12.80
C LEU A 223 -14.44 12.03 -12.34
N ASP A 224 -15.07 12.92 -11.55
CA ASP A 224 -14.49 14.17 -11.07
C ASP A 224 -13.86 13.98 -9.69
N ARG A 225 -12.55 14.23 -9.58
CA ARG A 225 -11.78 14.14 -8.33
C ARG A 225 -12.37 15.00 -7.18
N ARG A 226 -13.02 16.10 -7.51
CA ARG A 226 -13.65 17.01 -6.53
C ARG A 226 -14.88 16.38 -5.85
N GLN A 227 -15.47 15.37 -6.45
CA GLN A 227 -16.60 14.63 -5.91
C GLN A 227 -16.18 13.52 -4.94
N SER A 228 -14.92 13.09 -4.96
CA SER A 228 -14.37 12.15 -3.96
C SER A 228 -13.84 12.90 -2.73
N GLY A 229 -13.55 12.15 -1.66
CA GLY A 229 -13.09 12.70 -0.40
C GLY A 229 -11.63 13.19 -0.40
N PHE A 230 -11.19 13.68 0.74
CA PHE A 230 -9.83 14.17 0.92
C PHE A 230 -8.78 13.05 0.83
N LEU A 231 -7.52 13.41 0.65
CA LEU A 231 -6.40 12.47 0.68
C LEU A 231 -6.05 12.13 2.13
N ALA A 232 -6.49 10.98 2.63
CA ALA A 232 -6.20 10.55 4.00
C ALA A 232 -4.67 10.43 4.24
N PRO A 233 -4.16 10.77 5.45
CA PRO A 233 -2.74 10.72 5.78
C PRO A 233 -2.08 9.36 5.53
N ALA A 234 -0.82 9.37 5.10
CA ALA A 234 -0.11 8.17 4.68
C ALA A 234 0.16 7.18 5.83
N GLN A 235 0.42 7.68 7.04
CA GLN A 235 0.82 6.88 8.20
C GLN A 235 -0.22 5.85 8.66
N GLY A 236 -1.49 6.00 8.28
CA GLY A 236 -2.50 4.99 8.57
C GLY A 236 -2.52 3.82 7.60
N LEU A 237 -1.82 3.91 6.45
CA LEU A 237 -1.93 2.96 5.35
C LEU A 237 -0.82 1.90 5.37
N PHE A 238 -1.23 0.63 5.21
CA PHE A 238 -0.34 -0.53 5.12
C PHE A 238 -0.68 -1.39 3.92
N LEU A 239 0.30 -1.72 3.09
CA LEU A 239 0.21 -2.84 2.16
C LEU A 239 0.38 -4.13 2.97
N GLN A 240 -0.70 -4.90 3.12
CA GLN A 240 -0.70 -6.11 3.92
C GLN A 240 -0.14 -7.32 3.15
N GLU A 241 -0.64 -7.53 1.94
CA GLU A 241 -0.30 -8.70 1.16
C GLU A 241 -0.50 -8.47 -0.35
N VAL A 242 0.23 -9.25 -1.15
CA VAL A 242 0.09 -9.33 -2.60
C VAL A 242 -0.12 -10.79 -3.02
N HIS A 243 -1.21 -11.06 -3.73
CA HIS A 243 -1.58 -12.42 -4.15
C HIS A 243 -1.08 -12.72 -5.55
N TYR A 244 -0.64 -13.96 -5.74
CA TYR A 244 -0.14 -14.53 -7.00
C TYR A 244 -0.84 -15.88 -7.26
N ARG A 245 -0.93 -16.25 -8.54
CA ARG A 245 -1.38 -17.61 -8.94
C ARG A 245 -0.25 -18.62 -8.83
#